data_f881f35501dc82e8e7e7a4fe90b6e8aa
#
_entry.id   f881f35501dc82e8e7e7a4fe90b6e8aa
#
_cell.length_a   1.000
_cell.length_b   1.000
_cell.length_c   1.000
_cell.angle_alpha   90.00
_cell.angle_beta   90.00
_cell.angle_gamma   90.00
#
_symmetry.space_group_name_H-M   'P 1'
#
loop_
_entity.id
_entity.type
_entity.pdbx_description
1 polymer ?
#
loop_
_entity_poly.entity_id
_entity_poly.type
_entity_poly.pdbx_seq_one_letter_code
_entity_poly.pdbx_strand_id
1 'polypeptide(L)'
;IFGEHPDRAFKVIESGLHKDQIFEKTGLTVGVKNASLAIEEGEIFVIMGLSGSGKSTMVRLLNRLIKPTRGQVMIDGEDIAQVSEEKLRNIRRSKISMVFQSFALMPHLNVLDNTAFGLELSGMPQAERHQKALDALRQVGLENHANSYPDELSGGMRQRVGLARAMAINPDILLMDEAFSALDPLIRTEMQDELIRLQSQQQRTIVFISHDLDEAMRIGDRIAIMQGGEV
;
A
#
# COMPACT_ATOMS: atom_id res chain seq x y z
N ILE A 1 4.88 -17.62 3.35
CA ILE A 1 4.19 -18.90 3.31
C ILE A 1 3.03 -18.83 4.28
N PHE A 2 1.83 -19.26 3.84
CA PHE A 2 0.61 -19.31 4.64
C PHE A 2 0.26 -20.75 4.97
N GLY A 3 -0.20 -21.00 6.21
CA GLY A 3 -0.59 -22.30 6.74
C GLY A 3 0.25 -22.70 7.96
N GLU A 4 -0.13 -23.82 8.56
CA GLU A 4 0.57 -24.35 9.74
C GLU A 4 1.88 -25.07 9.34
N HIS A 5 2.92 -24.90 10.15
CA HIS A 5 4.24 -25.49 9.93
C HIS A 5 4.87 -25.12 8.56
N PRO A 6 5.10 -23.82 8.28
CA PRO A 6 5.60 -23.33 6.99
C PRO A 6 6.95 -23.93 6.60
N ASP A 7 7.73 -24.44 7.54
CA ASP A 7 9.04 -25.07 7.31
C ASP A 7 8.97 -26.28 6.38
N ARG A 8 7.82 -26.96 6.31
CA ARG A 8 7.60 -28.09 5.40
C ARG A 8 7.69 -27.70 3.93
N ALA A 9 7.37 -26.45 3.61
CA ALA A 9 7.41 -25.96 2.22
C ALA A 9 8.84 -25.68 1.73
N PHE A 10 9.83 -25.41 2.62
CA PHE A 10 11.15 -24.96 2.17
C PHE A 10 11.87 -26.00 1.31
N LYS A 11 11.87 -27.27 1.72
CA LYS A 11 12.48 -28.36 0.92
C LYS A 11 11.85 -28.50 -0.47
N VAL A 12 10.53 -28.26 -0.52
CA VAL A 12 9.75 -28.34 -1.76
C VAL A 12 10.00 -27.11 -2.64
N ILE A 13 10.14 -25.93 -2.05
CA ILE A 13 10.51 -24.70 -2.75
C ILE A 13 11.91 -24.83 -3.37
N GLU A 14 12.89 -25.34 -2.60
CA GLU A 14 14.27 -25.56 -3.05
C GLU A 14 14.35 -26.56 -4.22
N SER A 15 13.39 -27.45 -4.40
CA SER A 15 13.31 -28.34 -5.55
C SER A 15 12.79 -27.68 -6.84
N GLY A 16 12.53 -26.37 -6.83
CA GLY A 16 12.13 -25.60 -8.04
C GLY A 16 10.68 -25.77 -8.47
N LEU A 17 9.80 -26.32 -7.63
CA LEU A 17 8.39 -26.52 -7.95
C LEU A 17 7.61 -25.20 -7.96
N HIS A 18 6.62 -25.13 -8.87
CA HIS A 18 5.66 -24.03 -8.89
C HIS A 18 4.75 -24.06 -7.65
N LYS A 19 4.23 -22.88 -7.28
CA LYS A 19 3.42 -22.71 -6.07
C LYS A 19 2.21 -23.63 -5.98
N ASP A 20 1.56 -23.97 -7.12
CA ASP A 20 0.41 -24.88 -7.15
C ASP A 20 0.82 -26.31 -6.80
N GLN A 21 1.97 -26.76 -7.31
CA GLN A 21 2.56 -28.06 -6.97
C GLN A 21 3.02 -28.12 -5.50
N ILE A 22 3.49 -26.98 -4.96
CA ILE A 22 3.84 -26.87 -3.54
C ILE A 22 2.58 -27.01 -2.70
N PHE A 23 1.49 -26.34 -3.09
CA PHE A 23 0.21 -26.47 -2.42
C PHE A 23 -0.32 -27.91 -2.43
N GLU A 24 -0.32 -28.56 -3.59
CA GLU A 24 -0.75 -29.96 -3.72
C GLU A 24 0.03 -30.92 -2.80
N LYS A 25 1.35 -30.71 -2.66
CA LYS A 25 2.21 -31.57 -1.85
C LYS A 25 2.19 -31.28 -0.36
N THR A 26 1.93 -30.03 0.03
CA THR A 26 2.13 -29.58 1.41
C THR A 26 0.87 -29.01 2.07
N GLY A 27 -0.14 -28.66 1.30
CA GLY A 27 -1.30 -27.88 1.74
C GLY A 27 -0.98 -26.42 2.09
N LEU A 28 0.25 -25.95 1.78
CA LEU A 28 0.73 -24.60 2.13
C LEU A 28 0.71 -23.68 0.92
N THR A 29 0.21 -22.46 1.11
CA THR A 29 0.19 -21.44 0.06
C THR A 29 1.45 -20.59 0.11
N VAL A 30 2.19 -20.54 -1.01
CA VAL A 30 3.35 -19.65 -1.16
C VAL A 30 2.89 -18.35 -1.81
N GLY A 31 2.92 -17.25 -1.05
CA GLY A 31 2.57 -15.92 -1.56
C GLY A 31 3.72 -15.28 -2.32
N VAL A 32 4.90 -15.26 -1.70
CA VAL A 32 6.15 -14.71 -2.26
C VAL A 32 7.30 -15.67 -1.98
N LYS A 33 8.17 -15.90 -2.96
CA LYS A 33 9.40 -16.69 -2.82
C LYS A 33 10.51 -16.07 -3.67
N ASN A 34 11.75 -16.16 -3.18
CA ASN A 34 12.97 -15.74 -3.90
C ASN A 34 12.90 -14.33 -4.51
N ALA A 35 12.17 -13.41 -3.85
CA ALA A 35 12.04 -12.04 -4.31
C ALA A 35 13.02 -11.13 -3.57
N SER A 36 13.87 -10.44 -4.32
CA SER A 36 14.77 -9.41 -3.81
C SER A 36 14.58 -8.13 -4.62
N LEU A 37 14.20 -7.06 -3.94
CA LEU A 37 13.93 -5.76 -4.53
C LEU A 37 14.73 -4.69 -3.79
N ALA A 38 15.22 -3.71 -4.52
CA ALA A 38 15.72 -2.46 -3.98
C ALA A 38 14.89 -1.32 -4.54
N ILE A 39 14.33 -0.51 -3.66
CA ILE A 39 13.51 0.66 -3.99
C ILE A 39 14.26 1.89 -3.51
N GLU A 40 14.48 2.85 -4.40
CA GLU A 40 15.22 4.06 -4.11
C GLU A 40 14.31 5.11 -3.46
N GLU A 41 14.90 5.98 -2.65
CA GLU A 41 14.16 7.09 -2.05
C GLU A 41 13.64 8.05 -3.12
N GLY A 42 12.38 8.43 -3.01
CA GLY A 42 11.74 9.39 -3.90
C GLY A 42 11.30 8.83 -5.26
N GLU A 43 11.42 7.51 -5.53
CA GLU A 43 10.91 6.91 -6.77
C GLU A 43 9.47 6.41 -6.64
N ILE A 44 8.79 6.33 -7.77
CA ILE A 44 7.56 5.53 -7.92
C ILE A 44 7.96 4.16 -8.47
N PHE A 45 7.96 3.16 -7.60
CA PHE A 45 8.28 1.78 -7.95
C PHE A 45 7.00 0.98 -8.16
N VAL A 46 6.80 0.48 -9.38
CA VAL A 46 5.59 -0.29 -9.72
C VAL A 46 5.85 -1.79 -9.66
N ILE A 47 4.98 -2.52 -8.99
CA ILE A 47 4.97 -3.99 -8.97
C ILE A 47 3.81 -4.46 -9.85
N MET A 48 4.13 -5.10 -10.95
CA MET A 48 3.17 -5.65 -11.90
C MET A 48 3.09 -7.18 -11.82
N GLY A 49 2.03 -7.72 -12.37
CA GLY A 49 1.85 -9.17 -12.54
C GLY A 49 0.39 -9.58 -12.61
N LEU A 50 0.15 -10.81 -13.02
CA LEU A 50 -1.20 -11.36 -13.10
C LEU A 50 -1.86 -11.50 -11.72
N SER A 51 -3.19 -11.67 -11.70
CA SER A 51 -3.92 -11.99 -10.47
C SER A 51 -3.30 -13.22 -9.80
N GLY A 52 -3.16 -13.18 -8.48
CA GLY A 52 -2.56 -14.27 -7.72
C GLY A 52 -1.03 -14.40 -7.84
N SER A 53 -0.31 -13.49 -8.50
CA SER A 53 1.17 -13.56 -8.59
C SER A 53 1.89 -13.24 -7.27
N GLY A 54 1.19 -12.67 -6.27
CA GLY A 54 1.77 -12.35 -4.95
C GLY A 54 1.95 -10.86 -4.67
N LYS A 55 1.56 -9.96 -5.58
CA LYS A 55 1.74 -8.49 -5.46
C LYS A 55 1.22 -7.91 -4.14
N SER A 56 -0.06 -8.15 -3.83
CA SER A 56 -0.65 -7.66 -2.57
C SER A 56 0.01 -8.28 -1.34
N THR A 57 0.49 -9.52 -1.44
CA THR A 57 1.29 -10.15 -0.37
C THR A 57 2.62 -9.40 -0.20
N MET A 58 3.31 -9.07 -1.31
CA MET A 58 4.56 -8.31 -1.28
C MET A 58 4.38 -6.97 -0.56
N VAL A 59 3.39 -6.17 -0.95
CA VAL A 59 3.15 -4.87 -0.28
C VAL A 59 2.78 -5.02 1.20
N ARG A 60 2.04 -6.07 1.56
CA ARG A 60 1.74 -6.37 2.97
C ARG A 60 2.94 -6.87 3.77
N LEU A 61 3.97 -7.40 3.12
CA LEU A 61 5.27 -7.68 3.75
C LEU A 61 6.04 -6.38 4.00
N LEU A 62 5.98 -5.40 3.07
CA LEU A 62 6.70 -4.12 3.18
C LEU A 62 6.24 -3.27 4.37
N ASN A 63 5.00 -3.37 4.83
CA ASN A 63 4.52 -2.72 6.05
C ASN A 63 4.34 -3.69 7.23
N ARG A 64 4.81 -4.94 7.07
CA ARG A 64 4.69 -6.03 8.04
C ARG A 64 3.25 -6.30 8.51
N LEU A 65 2.23 -6.05 7.68
CA LEU A 65 0.89 -6.60 7.91
C LEU A 65 0.92 -8.14 7.82
N ILE A 66 1.87 -8.66 7.04
CA ILE A 66 2.22 -10.08 7.00
C ILE A 66 3.70 -10.18 7.40
N LYS A 67 4.00 -10.99 8.43
CA LYS A 67 5.38 -11.26 8.80
C LYS A 67 6.01 -12.21 7.78
N PRO A 68 7.20 -11.90 7.21
CA PRO A 68 7.88 -12.84 6.32
C PRO A 68 8.26 -14.11 7.08
N THR A 69 8.08 -15.27 6.44
CA THR A 69 8.50 -16.57 7.00
C THR A 69 10.03 -16.70 7.02
N ARG A 70 10.69 -16.18 5.97
CA ARG A 70 12.14 -16.00 5.85
C ARG A 70 12.42 -14.73 5.06
N GLY A 71 13.66 -14.24 5.14
CA GLY A 71 14.11 -13.02 4.49
C GLY A 71 13.97 -11.79 5.40
N GLN A 72 14.27 -10.64 4.85
CA GLN A 72 14.35 -9.36 5.54
C GLN A 72 13.51 -8.31 4.78
N VAL A 73 13.03 -7.33 5.50
CA VAL A 73 12.42 -6.13 4.93
C VAL A 73 13.13 -4.92 5.52
N MET A 74 14.05 -4.36 4.74
CA MET A 74 14.91 -3.25 5.18
C MET A 74 14.24 -1.92 4.87
N ILE A 75 14.14 -1.05 5.86
CA ILE A 75 13.70 0.35 5.71
C ILE A 75 14.71 1.21 6.47
N ASP A 76 15.34 2.15 5.79
CA ASP A 76 16.38 3.03 6.37
C ASP A 76 17.49 2.25 7.10
N GLY A 77 17.88 1.11 6.56
CA GLY A 77 18.91 0.25 7.15
C GLY A 77 18.46 -0.63 8.31
N GLU A 78 17.16 -0.63 8.65
CA GLU A 78 16.60 -1.45 9.73
C GLU A 78 15.67 -2.55 9.19
N ASP A 79 15.85 -3.79 9.67
CA ASP A 79 14.97 -4.91 9.34
C ASP A 79 13.65 -4.84 10.12
N ILE A 80 12.59 -4.33 9.50
CA ILE A 80 11.27 -4.21 10.14
C ILE A 80 10.61 -5.57 10.44
N ALA A 81 11.10 -6.67 9.87
CA ALA A 81 10.60 -8.00 10.21
C ALA A 81 10.99 -8.43 11.64
N GLN A 82 12.02 -7.81 12.21
CA GLN A 82 12.58 -8.16 13.52
C GLN A 82 12.31 -7.12 14.62
N VAL A 83 11.81 -5.93 14.28
CA VAL A 83 11.52 -4.89 15.28
C VAL A 83 10.39 -5.29 16.21
N SER A 84 10.37 -4.69 17.41
CA SER A 84 9.29 -4.86 18.40
C SER A 84 7.95 -4.34 17.83
N GLU A 85 6.84 -4.83 18.38
CA GLU A 85 5.50 -4.37 17.98
C GLU A 85 5.29 -2.87 18.28
N GLU A 86 5.89 -2.35 19.32
CA GLU A 86 5.84 -0.92 19.65
C GLU A 86 6.56 -0.09 18.57
N LYS A 87 7.77 -0.47 18.20
CA LYS A 87 8.54 0.20 17.14
C LYS A 87 7.84 0.09 15.80
N LEU A 88 7.27 -1.05 15.48
CA LEU A 88 6.49 -1.25 14.25
C LEU A 88 5.27 -0.32 14.20
N ARG A 89 4.53 -0.17 15.32
CA ARG A 89 3.43 0.80 15.39
C ARG A 89 3.89 2.23 15.13
N ASN A 90 5.05 2.62 15.66
CA ASN A 90 5.61 3.94 15.42
C ASN A 90 5.99 4.15 13.96
N ILE A 91 6.64 3.17 13.32
CA ILE A 91 6.95 3.19 11.88
C ILE A 91 5.67 3.36 11.05
N ARG A 92 4.62 2.60 11.33
CA ARG A 92 3.33 2.69 10.62
C ARG A 92 2.58 3.99 10.88
N ARG A 93 2.80 4.65 12.01
CA ARG A 93 2.16 5.93 12.34
C ARG A 93 2.82 7.14 11.68
N SER A 94 4.10 7.06 11.37
CA SER A 94 4.88 8.21 10.92
C SER A 94 5.56 8.03 9.57
N LYS A 95 6.02 6.82 9.24
CA LYS A 95 6.85 6.61 8.05
C LYS A 95 6.12 5.95 6.88
N ILE A 96 5.19 5.03 7.16
CA ILE A 96 4.56 4.22 6.12
C ILE A 96 3.05 4.42 6.16
N SER A 97 2.46 4.75 5.02
CA SER A 97 1.02 4.73 4.85
C SER A 97 0.59 3.77 3.75
N MET A 98 -0.66 3.34 3.78
CA MET A 98 -1.19 2.41 2.78
C MET A 98 -2.56 2.83 2.30
N VAL A 99 -2.73 2.81 0.98
CA VAL A 99 -4.02 2.93 0.29
C VAL A 99 -4.43 1.53 -0.17
N PHE A 100 -5.59 1.08 0.28
CA PHE A 100 -6.14 -0.24 -0.04
C PHE A 100 -7.02 -0.19 -1.29
N GLN A 101 -7.12 -1.31 -1.98
CA GLN A 101 -8.02 -1.50 -3.12
C GLN A 101 -9.50 -1.24 -2.74
N SER A 102 -9.95 -1.74 -1.59
CA SER A 102 -11.23 -1.34 -0.99
C SER A 102 -10.99 -0.09 -0.17
N PHE A 103 -11.68 0.98 -0.44
CA PHE A 103 -11.49 2.32 0.16
C PHE A 103 -11.30 2.33 1.69
N ALA A 104 -11.76 1.28 2.39
CA ALA A 104 -11.61 1.06 3.83
C ALA A 104 -11.95 2.31 4.66
N LEU A 105 -12.93 3.11 4.19
CA LEU A 105 -13.45 4.25 4.95
C LEU A 105 -14.38 3.75 6.04
N MET A 106 -14.31 4.40 7.19
CA MET A 106 -15.19 4.11 8.31
C MET A 106 -16.56 4.78 8.06
N PRO A 107 -17.66 3.99 7.92
CA PRO A 107 -18.93 4.51 7.48
C PRO A 107 -19.59 5.44 8.51
N HIS A 108 -19.22 5.33 9.77
CA HIS A 108 -19.74 6.16 10.87
C HIS A 108 -18.97 7.47 11.10
N LEU A 109 -17.90 7.70 10.36
CA LEU A 109 -17.09 8.92 10.37
C LEU A 109 -17.34 9.72 9.09
N ASN A 110 -17.41 11.06 9.20
CA ASN A 110 -17.41 11.93 8.04
C ASN A 110 -16.05 11.91 7.31
N VAL A 111 -15.95 12.60 6.18
CA VAL A 111 -14.76 12.68 5.34
C VAL A 111 -13.58 13.29 6.11
N LEU A 112 -13.80 14.35 6.87
CA LEU A 112 -12.75 14.99 7.67
C LEU A 112 -12.18 14.05 8.73
N ASP A 113 -13.05 13.38 9.49
CA ASP A 113 -12.64 12.46 10.55
C ASP A 113 -12.01 11.19 9.99
N ASN A 114 -12.50 10.67 8.85
CA ASN A 114 -11.83 9.60 8.12
C ASN A 114 -10.40 10.00 7.74
N THR A 115 -10.22 11.21 7.21
CA THR A 115 -8.91 11.72 6.80
C THR A 115 -8.00 11.96 8.00
N ALA A 116 -8.54 12.46 9.11
CA ALA A 116 -7.81 12.74 10.35
C ALA A 116 -7.49 11.49 11.18
N PHE A 117 -8.05 10.33 10.88
CA PHE A 117 -8.01 9.16 11.75
C PHE A 117 -6.58 8.69 12.11
N GLY A 118 -5.66 8.67 11.16
CA GLY A 118 -4.25 8.31 11.42
C GLY A 118 -3.56 9.28 12.38
N LEU A 119 -3.90 10.57 12.28
CA LEU A 119 -3.40 11.62 13.17
C LEU A 119 -4.00 11.51 14.59
N GLU A 120 -5.26 11.10 14.69
CA GLU A 120 -5.91 10.81 15.97
C GLU A 120 -5.22 9.66 16.70
N LEU A 121 -4.93 8.56 16.00
CA LEU A 121 -4.22 7.42 16.56
C LEU A 121 -2.80 7.76 17.03
N SER A 122 -2.20 8.83 16.48
CA SER A 122 -0.91 9.35 16.95
C SER A 122 -1.01 10.31 18.14
N GLY A 123 -2.24 10.57 18.63
CA GLY A 123 -2.48 11.45 19.79
C GLY A 123 -2.48 12.94 19.47
N MET A 124 -2.59 13.32 18.20
CA MET A 124 -2.60 14.72 17.78
C MET A 124 -3.87 15.45 18.26
N PRO A 125 -3.78 16.68 18.80
CA PRO A 125 -4.93 17.47 19.22
C PRO A 125 -5.94 17.68 18.07
N GLN A 126 -7.23 17.72 18.38
CA GLN A 126 -8.30 17.78 17.37
C GLN A 126 -8.16 18.95 16.40
N ALA A 127 -7.89 20.15 16.89
CA ALA A 127 -7.74 21.33 16.04
C ALA A 127 -6.60 21.18 15.01
N GLU A 128 -5.47 20.62 15.43
CA GLU A 128 -4.31 20.41 14.56
C GLU A 128 -4.57 19.29 13.54
N ARG A 129 -5.12 18.14 13.99
CA ARG A 129 -5.39 17.04 13.09
C ARG A 129 -6.47 17.37 12.04
N HIS A 130 -7.50 18.16 12.41
CA HIS A 130 -8.51 18.62 11.47
C HIS A 130 -7.93 19.60 10.44
N GLN A 131 -7.02 20.48 10.85
CA GLN A 131 -6.34 21.38 9.91
C GLN A 131 -5.50 20.60 8.90
N LYS A 132 -4.69 19.64 9.34
CA LYS A 132 -3.89 18.78 8.45
C LYS A 132 -4.77 17.92 7.55
N ALA A 133 -5.88 17.41 8.06
CA ALA A 133 -6.84 16.64 7.26
C ALA A 133 -7.50 17.51 6.18
N LEU A 134 -7.89 18.76 6.50
CA LEU A 134 -8.40 19.71 5.51
C LEU A 134 -7.36 20.04 4.44
N ASP A 135 -6.10 20.22 4.82
CA ASP A 135 -5.02 20.47 3.87
C ASP A 135 -4.82 19.29 2.92
N ALA A 136 -4.88 18.04 3.43
CA ALA A 136 -4.85 16.85 2.61
C ALA A 136 -6.09 16.72 1.69
N LEU A 137 -7.29 17.06 2.18
CA LEU A 137 -8.52 17.09 1.37
C LEU A 137 -8.47 18.12 0.26
N ARG A 138 -7.87 19.29 0.49
CA ARG A 138 -7.65 20.30 -0.56
C ARG A 138 -6.76 19.78 -1.68
N GLN A 139 -5.72 19.03 -1.35
CA GLN A 139 -4.81 18.43 -2.35
C GLN A 139 -5.53 17.49 -3.31
N VAL A 140 -6.62 16.86 -2.88
CA VAL A 140 -7.43 15.96 -3.70
C VAL A 140 -8.78 16.57 -4.13
N GLY A 141 -9.00 17.88 -3.90
CA GLY A 141 -10.18 18.63 -4.32
C GLY A 141 -11.47 18.24 -3.58
N LEU A 142 -11.37 17.84 -2.31
CA LEU A 142 -12.52 17.39 -1.51
C LEU A 142 -12.79 18.21 -0.23
N GLU A 143 -12.18 19.38 -0.08
CA GLU A 143 -12.37 20.23 1.10
C GLU A 143 -13.85 20.61 1.34
N ASN A 144 -14.62 20.79 0.28
CA ASN A 144 -16.06 21.12 0.36
C ASN A 144 -16.94 19.94 0.81
N HIS A 145 -16.37 18.72 0.82
CA HIS A 145 -17.04 17.49 1.25
C HIS A 145 -16.61 17.03 2.64
N ALA A 146 -15.90 17.87 3.40
CA ALA A 146 -15.35 17.52 4.71
C ALA A 146 -16.39 16.95 5.70
N ASN A 147 -17.63 17.45 5.64
CA ASN A 147 -18.74 17.03 6.51
C ASN A 147 -19.60 15.90 5.92
N SER A 148 -19.38 15.50 4.68
CA SER A 148 -20.12 14.39 4.05
C SER A 148 -19.69 13.05 4.64
N TYR A 149 -20.57 12.05 4.53
CA TYR A 149 -20.30 10.67 4.92
C TYR A 149 -19.94 9.80 3.71
N PRO A 150 -19.27 8.65 3.89
CA PRO A 150 -18.83 7.80 2.78
C PRO A 150 -19.93 7.33 1.83
N ASP A 151 -21.16 7.14 2.31
CA ASP A 151 -22.32 6.73 1.51
C ASP A 151 -22.88 7.87 0.62
N GLU A 152 -22.55 9.11 0.92
CA GLU A 152 -22.91 10.28 0.11
C GLU A 152 -21.91 10.54 -1.03
N LEU A 153 -20.81 9.76 -1.10
CA LEU A 153 -19.72 9.97 -2.05
C LEU A 153 -19.77 9.00 -3.23
N SER A 154 -19.34 9.46 -4.40
CA SER A 154 -19.02 8.58 -5.53
C SER A 154 -17.83 7.65 -5.22
N GLY A 155 -17.64 6.58 -6.01
CA GLY A 155 -16.49 5.69 -5.87
C GLY A 155 -15.15 6.43 -5.96
N GLY A 156 -15.03 7.33 -6.95
CA GLY A 156 -13.82 8.16 -7.12
C GLY A 156 -13.58 9.12 -5.96
N MET A 157 -14.63 9.73 -5.40
CA MET A 157 -14.51 10.58 -4.22
C MET A 157 -14.06 9.78 -3.00
N ARG A 158 -14.61 8.59 -2.77
CA ARG A 158 -14.14 7.69 -1.68
C ARG A 158 -12.68 7.33 -1.82
N GLN A 159 -12.22 7.09 -3.06
CA GLN A 159 -10.80 6.80 -3.34
C GLN A 159 -9.92 8.00 -3.00
N ARG A 160 -10.31 9.21 -3.40
CA ARG A 160 -9.58 10.44 -3.04
C ARG A 160 -9.54 10.68 -1.53
N VAL A 161 -10.59 10.38 -0.80
CA VAL A 161 -10.57 10.42 0.68
C VAL A 161 -9.57 9.41 1.24
N GLY A 162 -9.51 8.19 0.70
CA GLY A 162 -8.52 7.17 1.08
C GLY A 162 -7.09 7.64 0.84
N LEU A 163 -6.83 8.31 -0.30
CA LEU A 163 -5.53 8.91 -0.60
C LEU A 163 -5.21 10.06 0.35
N ALA A 164 -6.15 11.00 0.57
CA ALA A 164 -5.97 12.11 1.51
C ALA A 164 -5.67 11.62 2.93
N ARG A 165 -6.38 10.58 3.41
CA ARG A 165 -6.11 9.94 4.71
C ARG A 165 -4.69 9.39 4.79
N ALA A 166 -4.23 8.71 3.74
CA ALA A 166 -2.88 8.16 3.70
C ALA A 166 -1.80 9.25 3.68
N MET A 167 -2.10 10.39 3.08
CA MET A 167 -1.19 11.53 2.96
C MET A 167 -1.20 12.46 4.16
N ALA A 168 -2.29 12.52 4.93
CA ALA A 168 -2.45 13.44 6.07
C ALA A 168 -1.36 13.25 7.15
N ILE A 169 -0.88 12.04 7.35
CA ILE A 169 0.22 11.73 8.27
C ILE A 169 1.60 12.14 7.74
N ASN A 170 1.69 12.63 6.50
CA ASN A 170 2.93 12.98 5.82
C ASN A 170 3.97 11.85 5.80
N PRO A 171 3.66 10.67 5.25
CA PRO A 171 4.55 9.51 5.28
C PRO A 171 5.72 9.66 4.31
N ASP A 172 6.87 9.03 4.63
CA ASP A 172 8.01 8.93 3.73
C ASP A 172 7.74 7.89 2.61
N ILE A 173 6.97 6.84 2.94
CA ILE A 173 6.65 5.73 2.04
C ILE A 173 5.14 5.58 1.93
N LEU A 174 4.62 5.61 0.71
CA LEU A 174 3.22 5.36 0.39
C LEU A 174 3.08 4.03 -0.37
N LEU A 175 2.37 3.08 0.22
CA LEU A 175 2.07 1.79 -0.39
C LEU A 175 0.66 1.85 -1.00
N MET A 176 0.51 1.43 -2.26
CA MET A 176 -0.76 1.49 -2.98
C MET A 176 -1.09 0.13 -3.60
N ASP A 177 -2.10 -0.55 -3.06
CA ASP A 177 -2.53 -1.89 -3.52
C ASP A 177 -3.72 -1.76 -4.48
N GLU A 178 -3.44 -1.74 -5.80
CA GLU A 178 -4.41 -1.58 -6.88
C GLU A 178 -5.38 -0.41 -6.65
N ALA A 179 -4.85 0.70 -6.14
CA ALA A 179 -5.64 1.80 -5.60
C ALA A 179 -6.59 2.46 -6.61
N PHE A 180 -6.32 2.36 -7.90
CA PHE A 180 -7.13 3.00 -8.95
C PHE A 180 -7.93 2.00 -9.80
N SER A 181 -7.85 0.70 -9.52
CA SER A 181 -8.47 -0.35 -10.35
C SER A 181 -10.00 -0.27 -10.43
N ALA A 182 -10.65 0.25 -9.40
CA ALA A 182 -12.11 0.38 -9.34
C ALA A 182 -12.65 1.70 -9.90
N LEU A 183 -11.77 2.57 -10.43
CA LEU A 183 -12.16 3.87 -10.99
C LEU A 183 -12.49 3.75 -12.49
N ASP A 184 -13.41 4.61 -12.95
CA ASP A 184 -13.60 4.79 -14.38
C ASP A 184 -12.35 5.41 -15.03
N PRO A 185 -12.17 5.24 -16.37
CA PRO A 185 -10.92 5.64 -17.04
C PRO A 185 -10.57 7.12 -16.87
N LEU A 186 -11.55 8.03 -16.87
CA LEU A 186 -11.30 9.47 -16.75
C LEU A 186 -10.77 9.80 -15.34
N ILE A 187 -11.50 9.38 -14.31
CA ILE A 187 -11.12 9.62 -12.90
C ILE A 187 -9.78 8.94 -12.59
N ARG A 188 -9.53 7.74 -13.16
CA ARG A 188 -8.25 7.05 -13.00
C ARG A 188 -7.09 7.90 -13.53
N THR A 189 -7.24 8.47 -14.73
CA THR A 189 -6.22 9.35 -15.33
C THR A 189 -5.98 10.58 -14.46
N GLU A 190 -7.04 11.24 -13.99
CA GLU A 190 -6.92 12.38 -13.06
C GLU A 190 -6.18 12.02 -11.77
N MET A 191 -6.46 10.85 -11.19
CA MET A 191 -5.80 10.38 -9.97
C MET A 191 -4.33 10.02 -10.19
N GLN A 192 -3.98 9.49 -11.37
CA GLN A 192 -2.59 9.23 -11.74
C GLN A 192 -1.80 10.54 -11.88
N ASP A 193 -2.37 11.54 -12.54
CA ASP A 193 -1.75 12.87 -12.69
C ASP A 193 -1.56 13.54 -11.33
N GLU A 194 -2.56 13.44 -10.46
CA GLU A 194 -2.48 13.96 -9.09
C GLU A 194 -1.37 13.25 -8.29
N LEU A 195 -1.26 11.92 -8.40
CA LEU A 195 -0.20 11.15 -7.74
C LEU A 195 1.20 11.59 -8.18
N ILE A 196 1.40 11.73 -9.50
CA ILE A 196 2.67 12.20 -10.09
C ILE A 196 2.98 13.62 -9.59
N ARG A 197 1.99 14.51 -9.59
CA ARG A 197 2.15 15.89 -9.10
C ARG A 197 2.56 15.93 -7.63
N LEU A 198 1.89 15.16 -6.79
CA LEU A 198 2.19 15.10 -5.36
C LEU A 198 3.56 14.49 -5.07
N GLN A 199 3.94 13.44 -5.80
CA GLN A 199 5.25 12.83 -5.68
C GLN A 199 6.37 13.80 -6.08
N SER A 200 6.22 14.51 -7.19
CA SER A 200 7.23 15.48 -7.66
C SER A 200 7.44 16.65 -6.71
N GLN A 201 6.40 17.06 -5.98
CA GLN A 201 6.47 18.15 -4.99
C GLN A 201 7.12 17.72 -3.67
N GLN A 202 6.96 16.48 -3.26
CA GLN A 202 7.33 16.01 -1.92
C GLN A 202 8.40 14.91 -1.92
N GLN A 203 8.80 14.43 -3.11
CA GLN A 203 9.81 13.38 -3.32
C GLN A 203 9.59 12.14 -2.43
N ARG A 204 8.33 11.72 -2.26
CA ARG A 204 7.98 10.53 -1.49
C ARG A 204 8.30 9.27 -2.28
N THR A 205 8.70 8.23 -1.57
CA THR A 205 8.81 6.90 -2.16
C THR A 205 7.41 6.29 -2.26
N ILE A 206 7.02 5.84 -3.45
CA ILE A 206 5.72 5.23 -3.69
C ILE A 206 5.94 3.81 -4.21
N VAL A 207 5.29 2.83 -3.59
CA VAL A 207 5.21 1.45 -4.10
C VAL A 207 3.79 1.22 -4.58
N PHE A 208 3.64 1.07 -5.87
CA PHE A 208 2.34 0.99 -6.54
C PHE A 208 2.13 -0.40 -7.16
N ILE A 209 1.04 -1.06 -6.80
CA ILE A 209 0.62 -2.30 -7.47
C ILE A 209 -0.33 -1.97 -8.61
N SER A 210 -0.03 -2.48 -9.79
CA SER A 210 -0.92 -2.46 -10.95
C SER A 210 -0.92 -3.79 -11.68
N HIS A 211 -2.00 -4.09 -12.37
CA HIS A 211 -2.09 -5.14 -13.40
C HIS A 211 -2.21 -4.54 -14.82
N ASP A 212 -2.21 -3.23 -14.93
CA ASP A 212 -2.35 -2.45 -16.16
C ASP A 212 -0.98 -1.90 -16.57
N LEU A 213 -0.51 -2.29 -17.76
CA LEU A 213 0.80 -1.87 -18.27
C LEU A 213 0.84 -0.38 -18.59
N ASP A 214 -0.23 0.16 -19.16
CA ASP A 214 -0.30 1.59 -19.51
C ASP A 214 -0.23 2.45 -18.26
N GLU A 215 -0.91 2.04 -17.19
CA GLU A 215 -0.82 2.67 -15.87
C GLU A 215 0.62 2.61 -15.33
N ALA A 216 1.25 1.45 -15.35
CA ALA A 216 2.61 1.28 -14.84
C ALA A 216 3.63 2.12 -15.62
N MET A 217 3.52 2.15 -16.94
CA MET A 217 4.40 2.95 -17.81
C MET A 217 4.18 4.46 -17.65
N ARG A 218 2.96 4.87 -17.29
CA ARG A 218 2.62 6.28 -17.08
C ARG A 218 3.20 6.84 -15.78
N ILE A 219 3.09 6.09 -14.69
CA ILE A 219 3.40 6.59 -13.34
C ILE A 219 4.74 6.11 -12.80
N GLY A 220 5.27 4.97 -13.25
CA GLY A 220 6.43 4.32 -12.65
C GLY A 220 7.77 4.82 -13.18
N ASP A 221 8.69 5.10 -12.28
CA ASP A 221 10.10 5.29 -12.61
C ASP A 221 10.78 3.95 -12.91
N ARG A 222 10.40 2.91 -12.15
CA ARG A 222 10.88 1.54 -12.33
C ARG A 222 9.72 0.55 -12.15
N ILE A 223 9.79 -0.54 -12.89
CA ILE A 223 8.75 -1.59 -12.89
C ILE A 223 9.40 -2.94 -12.59
N ALA A 224 8.85 -3.67 -11.63
CA ALA A 224 9.15 -5.06 -11.36
C ALA A 224 7.96 -5.95 -11.78
N ILE A 225 8.26 -7.07 -12.44
CA ILE A 225 7.22 -8.01 -12.87
C ILE A 225 7.23 -9.22 -11.93
N MET A 226 6.09 -9.47 -11.29
CA MET A 226 5.90 -10.65 -10.43
C MET A 226 5.15 -11.76 -11.16
N GLN A 227 5.73 -12.96 -11.12
CA GLN A 227 5.11 -14.17 -11.64
C GLN A 227 5.31 -15.34 -10.65
N GLY A 228 4.24 -16.06 -10.30
CA GLY A 228 4.35 -17.24 -9.43
C GLY A 228 4.95 -16.99 -8.04
N GLY A 229 4.91 -15.74 -7.54
CA GLY A 229 5.51 -15.34 -6.26
C GLY A 229 6.97 -14.87 -6.35
N GLU A 230 7.57 -14.85 -7.53
CA GLU A 230 8.93 -14.39 -7.82
C GLU A 230 8.90 -13.04 -8.56
N VAL A 231 10.04 -12.32 -8.52
CA VAL A 231 10.28 -11.06 -9.23
C VAL A 231 11.38 -11.27 -10.26
#